data_2652f81abf31ad99b213f152bc6d0ab0
#
_entry.id   2652f81abf31ad99b213f152bc6d0ab0
#
_cell.length_a   1.000
_cell.length_b   1.000
_cell.length_c   1.000
_cell.angle_alpha   90.00
_cell.angle_beta   90.00
_cell.angle_gamma   90.00
#
_symmetry.space_group_name_H-M   'P 1'
#
loop_
_entity.id
_entity.type
_entity.pdbx_description
1 polymer ?
#
loop_
_entity_poly.entity_id
_entity_poly.type
_entity_poly.pdbx_seq_one_letter_code
_entity_poly.pdbx_strand_id
1 'polypeptide(L)'
;MKKILIPIGLLLITHSMQAQLTQGENYIQSKTYLDYNGTTPTKTSETVQYFDGLGRPKQVVNVKASPLGKDVVTHIEYDQFGRQVLDFLPVPQTGTLNGGIVPLSLANAPSVYGSEKIYAEKILENSPLDRIQQQVQVGNDWTTKPVKFDYEANIGEDYVRKYETSTTWVEGRTQTSVQLLQYFQPSQLYKNTVTDEDGNKTIEFKNGKGQVLLVRKVLNATQNTDTYYIYHKICSHFRGVF
;
A
#
# COMPACT_ATOMS: atom_id res chain seq x y z
N MET A 1 22.19 47.69 -65.78
CA MET A 1 21.31 46.67 -65.20
C MET A 1 21.86 46.32 -63.76
N LYS A 2 21.21 46.81 -62.76
CA LYS A 2 21.57 46.49 -61.34
C LYS A 2 20.83 45.23 -60.91
N LYS A 3 21.58 44.17 -60.61
CA LYS A 3 21.00 42.93 -60.05
C LYS A 3 20.81 43.14 -58.50
N ILE A 4 19.55 43.13 -58.07
CA ILE A 4 19.21 43.16 -56.62
C ILE A 4 19.30 41.72 -56.18
N LEU A 5 20.26 41.39 -55.32
CA LEU A 5 20.34 40.18 -54.58
C LEU A 5 19.45 40.35 -53.33
N ILE A 6 18.34 39.61 -53.25
CA ILE A 6 17.52 39.49 -52.06
C ILE A 6 18.15 38.38 -51.20
N PRO A 7 18.59 38.64 -49.94
CA PRO A 7 19.01 37.57 -49.06
C PRO A 7 17.78 36.82 -48.59
N ILE A 8 17.68 35.55 -48.98
CA ILE A 8 16.70 34.61 -48.39
C ILE A 8 17.15 34.36 -46.97
N GLY A 9 16.56 35.10 -46.05
CA GLY A 9 16.70 34.81 -44.59
C GLY A 9 16.07 33.46 -44.31
N LEU A 10 16.91 32.48 -44.02
CA LEU A 10 16.49 31.17 -43.52
C LEU A 10 15.90 31.37 -42.13
N LEU A 11 14.58 31.49 -42.06
CA LEU A 11 13.86 31.56 -40.79
C LEU A 11 13.92 30.18 -40.15
N LEU A 12 14.95 29.91 -39.34
CA LEU A 12 15.03 28.77 -38.46
C LEU A 12 13.96 28.95 -37.35
N ILE A 13 12.76 28.43 -37.62
CA ILE A 13 11.74 28.27 -36.60
C ILE A 13 12.21 27.11 -35.69
N THR A 14 12.94 27.43 -34.64
CA THR A 14 13.17 26.48 -33.56
C THR A 14 11.85 26.25 -32.86
N HIS A 15 11.14 25.22 -33.28
CA HIS A 15 10.06 24.69 -32.50
C HIS A 15 10.70 24.14 -31.21
N SER A 16 10.62 24.88 -30.13
CA SER A 16 10.81 24.31 -28.79
C SER A 16 9.72 23.26 -28.64
N MET A 17 10.05 22.00 -28.89
CA MET A 17 9.21 20.89 -28.47
C MET A 17 9.17 20.92 -26.94
N GLN A 18 8.21 21.66 -26.39
CA GLN A 18 7.78 21.41 -25.03
C GLN A 18 7.11 20.04 -25.10
N ALA A 19 7.70 19.05 -24.45
CA ALA A 19 7.08 17.76 -24.29
C ALA A 19 5.76 18.01 -23.52
N GLN A 20 4.67 17.89 -24.23
CA GLN A 20 3.33 18.03 -23.67
C GLN A 20 2.93 16.69 -23.08
N LEU A 21 2.18 16.75 -21.99
CA LEU A 21 1.51 15.57 -21.43
C LEU A 21 0.68 14.89 -22.55
N THR A 22 0.52 13.58 -22.46
CA THR A 22 -0.16 12.81 -23.52
C THR A 22 -1.65 13.16 -23.56
N GLN A 23 -2.04 14.04 -24.47
CA GLN A 23 -3.40 14.62 -24.55
C GLN A 23 -4.51 13.62 -24.87
N GLY A 24 -4.18 12.45 -25.41
CA GLY A 24 -5.14 11.37 -25.69
C GLY A 24 -5.48 10.51 -24.48
N GLU A 25 -4.93 10.80 -23.32
CA GLU A 25 -5.10 10.03 -22.09
C GLU A 25 -5.72 10.86 -20.98
N ASN A 26 -6.49 10.21 -20.11
CA ASN A 26 -6.97 10.85 -18.89
C ASN A 26 -5.85 10.92 -17.87
N TYR A 27 -5.57 12.09 -17.32
CA TYR A 27 -4.52 12.24 -16.30
C TYR A 27 -4.84 13.31 -15.27
N ILE A 28 -4.16 13.21 -14.13
CA ILE A 28 -4.06 14.25 -13.10
C ILE A 28 -2.58 14.62 -12.96
N GLN A 29 -2.25 15.89 -13.12
CA GLN A 29 -0.92 16.44 -12.89
C GLN A 29 -0.89 17.18 -11.55
N SER A 30 0.06 16.83 -10.71
CA SER A 30 0.34 17.51 -9.44
C SER A 30 1.73 18.10 -9.47
N LYS A 31 1.86 19.39 -9.13
CA LYS A 31 3.13 20.09 -9.06
C LYS A 31 3.27 20.77 -7.71
N THR A 32 4.27 20.35 -6.95
CA THR A 32 4.59 20.92 -5.64
C THR A 32 5.85 21.76 -5.74
N TYR A 33 5.77 22.98 -5.27
CA TYR A 33 6.88 23.91 -5.20
C TYR A 33 7.57 23.74 -3.85
N LEU A 34 8.84 23.34 -3.87
CA LEU A 34 9.59 22.95 -2.67
C LEU A 34 10.47 24.08 -2.13
N ASP A 35 10.86 25.01 -2.99
CA ASP A 35 11.76 26.10 -2.61
C ASP A 35 11.60 27.31 -3.55
N TYR A 36 11.92 28.51 -3.07
CA TYR A 36 11.80 29.77 -3.80
C TYR A 36 13.01 30.68 -3.59
N ASN A 37 13.41 31.40 -4.62
CA ASN A 37 14.38 32.51 -4.53
C ASN A 37 13.64 33.85 -4.61
N GLY A 38 12.78 34.16 -3.67
CA GLY A 38 11.90 35.31 -3.72
C GLY A 38 10.60 35.05 -4.45
N THR A 39 10.52 35.28 -5.78
CA THR A 39 9.26 35.14 -6.56
C THR A 39 9.18 33.89 -7.41
N THR A 40 10.32 33.26 -7.73
CA THR A 40 10.37 32.09 -8.63
C THR A 40 10.71 30.82 -7.89
N PRO A 41 10.00 29.69 -8.19
CA PRO A 41 10.35 28.42 -7.59
C PRO A 41 11.69 27.90 -8.12
N THR A 42 12.57 27.46 -7.22
CA THR A 42 13.89 26.90 -7.55
C THR A 42 13.88 25.38 -7.56
N LYS A 43 12.98 24.76 -6.80
CA LYS A 43 12.79 23.30 -6.78
C LYS A 43 11.31 22.97 -6.89
N THR A 44 11.02 22.00 -7.74
CA THR A 44 9.65 21.51 -7.91
C THR A 44 9.66 19.98 -7.94
N SER A 45 8.61 19.37 -7.38
CA SER A 45 8.28 17.98 -7.56
C SER A 45 7.03 17.89 -8.41
N GLU A 46 7.06 17.07 -9.46
CA GLU A 46 5.95 16.94 -10.39
C GLU A 46 5.62 15.46 -10.61
N THR A 47 4.35 15.14 -10.47
CA THR A 47 3.82 13.78 -10.65
C THR A 47 2.63 13.83 -11.58
N VAL A 48 2.59 12.91 -12.55
CA VAL A 48 1.47 12.74 -13.46
C VAL A 48 0.91 11.32 -13.27
N GLN A 49 -0.35 11.22 -12.93
CA GLN A 49 -1.06 9.95 -12.81
C GLN A 49 -2.00 9.79 -13.99
N TYR A 50 -1.81 8.73 -14.76
CA TYR A 50 -2.64 8.36 -15.89
C TYR A 50 -3.71 7.35 -15.50
N PHE A 51 -4.88 7.45 -16.12
CA PHE A 51 -6.04 6.62 -15.86
C PHE A 51 -6.49 5.89 -17.12
N ASP A 52 -7.09 4.72 -16.94
CA ASP A 52 -7.77 4.00 -18.01
C ASP A 52 -9.17 4.58 -18.29
N GLY A 53 -9.88 3.97 -19.26
CA GLY A 53 -11.24 4.41 -19.64
C GLY A 53 -12.29 4.19 -18.54
N LEU A 54 -11.98 3.45 -17.48
CA LEU A 54 -12.85 3.23 -16.31
C LEU A 54 -12.48 4.16 -15.13
N GLY A 55 -11.49 5.05 -15.31
CA GLY A 55 -11.03 5.94 -14.26
C GLY A 55 -10.09 5.27 -13.24
N ARG A 56 -9.53 4.09 -13.55
CA ARG A 56 -8.57 3.41 -12.69
C ARG A 56 -7.14 3.85 -13.04
N PRO A 57 -6.25 4.07 -12.05
CA PRO A 57 -4.85 4.37 -12.33
C PRO A 57 -4.18 3.29 -13.19
N LYS A 58 -3.43 3.65 -14.22
CA LYS A 58 -2.66 2.71 -15.05
C LYS A 58 -1.16 2.98 -15.05
N GLN A 59 -0.76 4.21 -14.73
CA GLN A 59 0.64 4.57 -14.64
C GLN A 59 0.81 5.83 -13.79
N VAL A 60 1.87 5.88 -12.98
CA VAL A 60 2.31 7.08 -12.27
C VAL A 60 3.70 7.46 -12.76
N VAL A 61 3.87 8.69 -13.24
CA VAL A 61 5.13 9.24 -13.72
C VAL A 61 5.60 10.33 -12.76
N ASN A 62 6.71 10.09 -12.07
CA ASN A 62 7.40 11.11 -11.30
C ASN A 62 8.44 11.77 -12.21
N VAL A 63 8.16 13.02 -12.60
CA VAL A 63 8.90 13.73 -13.63
C VAL A 63 10.30 14.08 -13.15
N LYS A 64 11.33 13.63 -13.89
CA LYS A 64 12.75 13.89 -13.60
C LYS A 64 13.17 13.56 -12.16
N ALA A 65 12.50 12.56 -11.57
CA ALA A 65 12.67 12.21 -10.15
C ALA A 65 13.94 11.38 -9.85
N SER A 66 14.60 10.85 -10.88
CA SER A 66 15.86 10.14 -10.68
C SER A 66 17.03 11.11 -10.46
N PRO A 67 18.14 10.69 -9.81
CA PRO A 67 19.34 11.53 -9.63
C PRO A 67 19.92 12.06 -10.94
N LEU A 68 19.66 11.38 -12.06
CA LEU A 68 20.12 11.78 -13.39
C LEU A 68 19.09 12.63 -14.15
N GLY A 69 18.04 13.13 -13.49
CA GLY A 69 16.97 13.91 -14.11
C GLY A 69 16.12 13.13 -15.11
N LYS A 70 16.00 11.81 -14.93
CA LYS A 70 15.14 10.92 -15.72
C LYS A 70 13.80 10.73 -15.02
N ASP A 71 12.75 10.41 -15.77
CA ASP A 71 11.46 10.08 -15.21
C ASP A 71 11.53 8.73 -14.46
N VAL A 72 10.77 8.63 -13.36
CA VAL A 72 10.61 7.39 -12.61
C VAL A 72 9.15 6.98 -12.69
N VAL A 73 8.91 5.79 -13.21
CA VAL A 73 7.58 5.34 -13.59
C VAL A 73 7.15 4.13 -12.76
N THR A 74 5.97 4.20 -12.16
CA THR A 74 5.30 3.06 -11.52
C THR A 74 4.25 2.52 -12.50
N HIS A 75 4.42 1.26 -12.88
CA HIS A 75 3.47 0.52 -13.70
C HIS A 75 2.32 0.00 -12.84
N ILE A 76 1.09 0.05 -13.36
CA ILE A 76 -0.10 -0.47 -12.69
C ILE A 76 -0.88 -1.29 -13.70
N GLU A 77 -1.23 -2.51 -13.33
CA GLU A 77 -2.05 -3.39 -14.14
C GLU A 77 -3.15 -4.05 -13.32
N TYR A 78 -4.17 -4.55 -14.01
CA TYR A 78 -5.33 -5.17 -13.42
C TYR A 78 -5.55 -6.57 -14.00
N ASP A 79 -6.00 -7.49 -13.17
CA ASP A 79 -6.43 -8.82 -13.64
C ASP A 79 -7.75 -8.73 -14.43
N GLN A 80 -8.21 -9.88 -14.93
CA GLN A 80 -9.45 -9.98 -15.70
C GLN A 80 -10.71 -9.55 -14.93
N PHE A 81 -10.64 -9.48 -13.60
CA PHE A 81 -11.73 -9.03 -12.71
C PHE A 81 -11.58 -7.55 -12.31
N GLY A 82 -10.55 -6.87 -12.80
CA GLY A 82 -10.28 -5.47 -12.50
C GLY A 82 -9.60 -5.23 -11.14
N ARG A 83 -8.96 -6.25 -10.56
CA ARG A 83 -8.26 -6.16 -9.27
C ARG A 83 -6.78 -5.93 -9.51
N GLN A 84 -6.15 -5.05 -8.72
CA GLN A 84 -4.72 -4.86 -8.73
C GLN A 84 -4.06 -5.88 -7.80
N VAL A 85 -3.55 -6.96 -8.38
CA VAL A 85 -2.90 -8.07 -7.66
C VAL A 85 -1.37 -7.95 -7.67
N LEU A 86 -0.80 -7.12 -8.56
CA LEU A 86 0.63 -6.86 -8.67
C LEU A 86 0.93 -5.41 -8.31
N ASP A 87 1.89 -5.22 -7.41
CA ASP A 87 2.39 -3.91 -7.00
C ASP A 87 3.86 -3.79 -7.44
N PHE A 88 4.10 -3.09 -8.55
CA PHE A 88 5.41 -2.93 -9.17
C PHE A 88 6.28 -1.88 -8.49
N LEU A 89 7.58 -2.14 -8.40
CA LEU A 89 8.56 -1.14 -8.01
C LEU A 89 8.64 -0.03 -9.07
N PRO A 90 8.92 1.23 -8.65
CA PRO A 90 9.12 2.33 -9.58
C PRO A 90 10.37 2.11 -10.43
N VAL A 91 10.26 2.20 -11.75
CA VAL A 91 11.37 1.99 -12.69
C VAL A 91 11.88 3.32 -13.24
N PRO A 92 13.13 3.73 -12.93
CA PRO A 92 13.79 4.84 -13.60
C PRO A 92 13.90 4.57 -15.10
N GLN A 93 13.52 5.55 -15.90
CA GLN A 93 13.55 5.44 -17.37
C GLN A 93 14.92 5.85 -17.94
N THR A 94 15.18 5.52 -19.20
CA THR A 94 16.42 5.93 -19.90
C THR A 94 16.46 7.41 -20.23
N GLY A 95 15.31 8.09 -20.21
CA GLY A 95 15.12 9.50 -20.54
C GLY A 95 14.02 10.16 -19.72
N THR A 96 13.56 11.30 -20.21
CA THR A 96 12.39 12.00 -19.72
C THR A 96 11.45 12.31 -20.90
N LEU A 97 10.15 12.05 -20.69
CA LEU A 97 9.07 12.52 -21.55
C LEU A 97 8.34 13.71 -20.90
N ASN A 98 8.98 14.34 -19.88
CA ASN A 98 8.44 15.44 -19.09
C ASN A 98 7.00 15.17 -18.60
N GLY A 99 6.80 13.97 -18.07
CA GLY A 99 5.51 13.52 -17.56
C GLY A 99 4.60 12.84 -18.57
N GLY A 100 4.96 12.74 -19.83
CA GLY A 100 4.22 11.95 -20.82
C GLY A 100 4.16 10.46 -20.45
N ILE A 101 3.10 9.77 -20.90
CA ILE A 101 2.95 8.33 -20.66
C ILE A 101 4.10 7.53 -21.30
N VAL A 102 4.61 6.55 -20.61
CA VAL A 102 5.71 5.69 -21.08
C VAL A 102 5.12 4.35 -21.54
N PRO A 103 5.10 4.05 -22.86
CA PRO A 103 4.44 2.84 -23.38
C PRO A 103 5.04 1.52 -22.85
N LEU A 104 6.37 1.48 -22.69
CA LEU A 104 7.10 0.31 -22.20
C LEU A 104 7.79 0.62 -20.88
N SER A 105 6.99 0.97 -19.86
CA SER A 105 7.48 1.45 -18.56
C SER A 105 8.39 0.47 -17.82
N LEU A 106 8.28 -0.82 -18.07
CA LEU A 106 9.10 -1.87 -17.46
C LEU A 106 10.36 -2.21 -18.25
N ALA A 107 10.55 -1.67 -19.48
CA ALA A 107 11.66 -2.04 -20.35
C ALA A 107 13.05 -1.79 -19.75
N ASN A 108 13.20 -0.76 -18.90
CA ASN A 108 14.45 -0.45 -18.24
C ASN A 108 14.66 -1.18 -16.89
N ALA A 109 13.69 -1.97 -16.45
CA ALA A 109 13.77 -2.67 -15.17
C ALA A 109 14.99 -3.60 -15.06
N PRO A 110 15.35 -4.41 -16.10
CA PRO A 110 16.52 -5.26 -16.02
C PRO A 110 17.84 -4.50 -15.83
N SER A 111 17.95 -3.28 -16.36
CA SER A 111 19.14 -2.43 -16.18
C SER A 111 19.27 -1.86 -14.77
N VAL A 112 18.16 -1.77 -14.02
CA VAL A 112 18.11 -1.19 -12.68
C VAL A 112 18.13 -2.27 -11.60
N TYR A 113 17.35 -3.33 -11.81
CA TYR A 113 17.09 -4.37 -10.81
C TYR A 113 17.70 -5.75 -11.19
N GLY A 114 18.36 -5.87 -12.36
CA GLY A 114 18.88 -7.14 -12.85
C GLY A 114 17.75 -8.12 -13.16
N SER A 115 17.90 -9.36 -12.68
CA SER A 115 16.90 -10.43 -12.84
C SER A 115 15.95 -10.57 -11.64
N GLU A 116 15.92 -9.57 -10.74
CA GLU A 116 15.05 -9.62 -9.57
C GLU A 116 13.57 -9.51 -9.94
N LYS A 117 12.71 -10.18 -9.16
CA LYS A 117 11.25 -9.99 -9.20
C LYS A 117 10.93 -8.60 -8.67
N ILE A 118 10.45 -7.71 -9.53
CA ILE A 118 10.23 -6.28 -9.24
C ILE A 118 8.80 -5.95 -8.80
N TYR A 119 8.01 -6.92 -8.42
CA TYR A 119 6.64 -6.71 -7.96
C TYR A 119 6.32 -7.58 -6.74
N ALA A 120 5.50 -7.03 -5.85
CA ALA A 120 4.79 -7.82 -4.84
C ALA A 120 3.51 -8.37 -5.47
N GLU A 121 3.13 -9.58 -5.06
CA GLU A 121 1.99 -10.30 -5.62
C GLU A 121 1.02 -10.71 -4.52
N LYS A 122 -0.26 -10.41 -4.70
CA LYS A 122 -1.35 -10.79 -3.81
C LYS A 122 -2.09 -11.99 -4.41
N ILE A 123 -2.22 -13.06 -3.64
CA ILE A 123 -3.05 -14.19 -3.97
C ILE A 123 -4.34 -14.02 -3.19
N LEU A 124 -5.43 -13.81 -3.93
CA LEU A 124 -6.75 -13.56 -3.36
C LEU A 124 -7.54 -14.85 -3.26
N GLU A 125 -8.47 -14.90 -2.32
CA GLU A 125 -9.41 -16.01 -2.23
C GLU A 125 -10.34 -16.05 -3.44
N ASN A 126 -10.84 -17.25 -3.75
CA ASN A 126 -11.82 -17.42 -4.82
C ASN A 126 -13.25 -17.15 -4.30
N SER A 127 -13.49 -15.94 -3.82
CA SER A 127 -14.81 -15.50 -3.38
C SER A 127 -15.00 -14.02 -3.71
N PRO A 128 -16.25 -13.50 -3.71
CA PRO A 128 -16.53 -12.08 -3.96
C PRO A 128 -15.97 -11.12 -2.90
N LEU A 129 -15.44 -11.62 -1.80
CA LEU A 129 -14.84 -10.79 -0.74
C LEU A 129 -13.41 -10.36 -1.09
N ASP A 130 -12.75 -11.03 -2.05
CA ASP A 130 -11.41 -10.73 -2.54
C ASP A 130 -10.35 -10.57 -1.41
N ARG A 131 -10.50 -11.35 -0.31
CA ARG A 131 -9.56 -11.28 0.80
C ARG A 131 -8.21 -11.84 0.38
N ILE A 132 -7.14 -11.20 0.83
CA ILE A 132 -5.77 -11.65 0.57
C ILE A 132 -5.51 -12.92 1.38
N GLN A 133 -5.16 -14.02 0.71
CA GLN A 133 -4.70 -15.26 1.35
C GLN A 133 -3.18 -15.31 1.49
N GLN A 134 -2.47 -14.75 0.49
CA GLN A 134 -1.02 -14.68 0.53
C GLN A 134 -0.53 -13.39 -0.12
N GLN A 135 0.60 -12.89 0.36
CA GLN A 135 1.33 -11.81 -0.26
C GLN A 135 2.81 -12.21 -0.39
N VAL A 136 3.27 -12.25 -1.63
CA VAL A 136 4.68 -12.50 -1.96
C VAL A 136 5.37 -11.17 -2.17
N GLN A 137 6.46 -10.92 -1.48
CA GLN A 137 7.21 -9.67 -1.56
C GLN A 137 8.05 -9.59 -2.85
N VAL A 138 8.57 -8.39 -3.13
CA VAL A 138 9.54 -8.16 -4.20
C VAL A 138 10.85 -8.89 -3.93
N GLY A 139 11.60 -9.25 -4.97
CA GLY A 139 12.86 -9.99 -4.87
C GLY A 139 12.69 -11.51 -5.00
N ASN A 140 13.69 -12.15 -5.60
CA ASN A 140 13.64 -13.57 -5.89
C ASN A 140 13.67 -14.43 -4.62
N ASP A 141 14.38 -14.00 -3.59
CA ASP A 141 14.52 -14.72 -2.32
C ASP A 141 13.18 -14.88 -1.57
N TRP A 142 12.23 -13.99 -1.81
CA TRP A 142 10.92 -13.98 -1.16
C TRP A 142 9.86 -14.81 -1.89
N THR A 143 10.16 -15.31 -3.10
CA THR A 143 9.17 -16.01 -3.95
C THR A 143 8.59 -17.26 -3.27
N THR A 144 9.37 -17.94 -2.41
CA THR A 144 8.93 -19.14 -1.68
C THR A 144 8.50 -18.87 -0.24
N LYS A 145 8.53 -17.60 0.19
CA LYS A 145 8.25 -17.17 1.58
C LYS A 145 7.12 -16.12 1.63
N PRO A 146 5.89 -16.48 1.25
CA PRO A 146 4.78 -15.54 1.33
C PRO A 146 4.37 -15.26 2.77
N VAL A 147 3.93 -14.03 3.05
CA VAL A 147 3.07 -13.75 4.19
C VAL A 147 1.72 -14.40 3.93
N LYS A 148 1.19 -15.18 4.90
CA LYS A 148 -0.09 -15.87 4.78
C LYS A 148 -1.13 -15.29 5.72
N PHE A 149 -2.39 -15.27 5.26
CA PHE A 149 -3.53 -14.76 6.00
C PHE A 149 -4.63 -15.83 6.03
N ASP A 150 -5.02 -16.23 7.25
CA ASP A 150 -6.12 -17.17 7.44
C ASP A 150 -7.28 -16.47 8.16
N TYR A 151 -8.49 -16.72 7.72
CA TYR A 151 -9.73 -16.11 8.23
C TYR A 151 -10.67 -17.20 8.70
N GLU A 152 -10.79 -17.35 10.01
CA GLU A 152 -11.53 -18.42 10.65
C GLU A 152 -12.45 -17.88 11.74
N ALA A 153 -13.25 -18.76 12.33
CA ALA A 153 -13.88 -18.54 13.62
C ALA A 153 -13.04 -19.18 14.74
N ASN A 154 -13.16 -18.68 15.96
CA ASN A 154 -12.50 -19.33 17.10
C ASN A 154 -13.07 -20.73 17.36
N ILE A 155 -12.20 -21.62 17.85
CA ILE A 155 -12.56 -22.96 18.34
C ILE A 155 -12.38 -23.04 19.87
N GLY A 156 -12.85 -24.11 20.47
CA GLY A 156 -12.77 -24.29 21.93
C GLY A 156 -11.34 -24.31 22.45
N GLU A 157 -10.43 -24.92 21.71
CA GLU A 157 -9.02 -25.08 22.01
C GLU A 157 -8.22 -23.77 21.93
N ASP A 158 -8.81 -22.71 21.39
CA ASP A 158 -8.18 -21.38 21.41
C ASP A 158 -8.13 -20.79 22.83
N TYR A 159 -8.99 -21.24 23.74
CA TYR A 159 -9.05 -20.81 25.15
C TYR A 159 -9.04 -19.28 25.34
N VAL A 160 -9.79 -18.56 24.51
CA VAL A 160 -9.88 -17.10 24.60
C VAL A 160 -10.70 -16.71 25.82
N ARG A 161 -10.09 -16.01 26.77
CA ARG A 161 -10.74 -15.56 28.01
C ARG A 161 -11.73 -14.43 27.73
N LYS A 162 -12.92 -14.53 28.31
CA LYS A 162 -13.94 -13.49 28.30
C LYS A 162 -13.91 -12.71 29.60
N TYR A 163 -13.50 -11.45 29.51
CA TYR A 163 -13.50 -10.54 30.64
C TYR A 163 -14.75 -9.67 30.65
N GLU A 164 -15.26 -9.37 31.85
CA GLU A 164 -16.32 -8.39 32.05
C GLU A 164 -15.82 -7.27 32.96
N THR A 165 -16.22 -6.03 32.63
CA THR A 165 -15.95 -4.86 33.46
C THR A 165 -17.21 -4.46 34.22
N SER A 166 -17.12 -4.24 35.54
CA SER A 166 -18.15 -3.62 36.35
C SER A 166 -17.66 -2.28 36.88
N THR A 167 -18.54 -1.29 36.91
CA THR A 167 -18.21 0.04 37.43
C THR A 167 -19.21 0.37 38.54
N THR A 168 -18.67 0.72 39.69
CA THR A 168 -19.43 1.19 40.85
C THR A 168 -19.03 2.63 41.17
N TRP A 169 -19.94 3.37 41.78
CA TRP A 169 -19.68 4.72 42.27
C TRP A 169 -19.43 4.65 43.77
N VAL A 170 -18.21 4.98 44.20
CA VAL A 170 -17.83 4.96 45.61
C VAL A 170 -17.16 6.28 45.97
N GLU A 171 -17.65 6.95 47.01
CA GLU A 171 -17.09 8.21 47.53
C GLU A 171 -16.85 9.30 46.48
N GLY A 172 -17.80 9.48 45.56
CA GLY A 172 -17.67 10.48 44.51
C GLY A 172 -16.73 10.12 43.36
N ARG A 173 -16.29 8.86 43.25
CA ARG A 173 -15.40 8.35 42.20
C ARG A 173 -15.97 7.09 41.54
N THR A 174 -15.66 6.92 40.26
CA THR A 174 -15.88 5.64 39.60
C THR A 174 -14.79 4.63 39.99
N GLN A 175 -15.21 3.47 40.49
CA GLN A 175 -14.37 2.31 40.71
C GLN A 175 -14.69 1.25 39.64
N THR A 176 -13.70 0.87 38.83
CA THR A 176 -13.86 -0.17 37.80
C THR A 176 -13.11 -1.43 38.23
N SER A 177 -13.80 -2.55 38.20
CA SER A 177 -13.21 -3.87 38.37
C SER A 177 -13.30 -4.69 37.11
N VAL A 178 -12.32 -5.59 36.90
CA VAL A 178 -12.26 -6.52 35.79
C VAL A 178 -12.34 -7.94 36.35
N GLN A 179 -13.23 -8.74 35.83
CA GLN A 179 -13.43 -10.12 36.22
C GLN A 179 -13.32 -11.07 35.04
N LEU A 180 -12.65 -12.21 35.23
CA LEU A 180 -12.73 -13.32 34.28
C LEU A 180 -14.08 -13.99 34.42
N LEU A 181 -14.91 -13.94 33.39
CA LEU A 181 -16.23 -14.56 33.41
C LEU A 181 -16.16 -16.04 33.02
N GLN A 182 -15.63 -16.31 31.83
CA GLN A 182 -15.50 -17.63 31.24
C GLN A 182 -14.59 -17.57 30.00
N TYR A 183 -14.54 -18.66 29.23
CA TYR A 183 -13.96 -18.63 27.88
C TYR A 183 -15.03 -18.37 26.82
N PHE A 184 -14.63 -17.78 25.70
CA PHE A 184 -15.51 -17.66 24.53
C PHE A 184 -15.79 -19.05 23.98
N GLN A 185 -17.06 -19.32 23.65
CA GLN A 185 -17.46 -20.56 23.00
C GLN A 185 -17.03 -20.56 21.53
N PRO A 186 -16.93 -21.72 20.88
CA PRO A 186 -16.64 -21.82 19.45
C PRO A 186 -17.55 -20.93 18.61
N SER A 187 -17.00 -20.37 17.54
CA SER A 187 -17.71 -19.52 16.55
C SER A 187 -18.29 -18.20 17.10
N GLN A 188 -17.83 -17.73 18.27
CA GLN A 188 -18.24 -16.45 18.83
C GLN A 188 -17.33 -15.29 18.42
N LEU A 189 -16.12 -15.58 17.95
CA LEU A 189 -15.11 -14.59 17.57
C LEU A 189 -14.61 -14.85 16.14
N TYR A 190 -14.29 -13.78 15.43
CA TYR A 190 -13.43 -13.85 14.24
C TYR A 190 -12.00 -14.09 14.69
N LYS A 191 -11.34 -15.05 14.03
CA LYS A 191 -9.96 -15.42 14.25
C LYS A 191 -9.19 -15.17 12.96
N ASN A 192 -8.32 -14.16 12.97
CA ASN A 192 -7.46 -13.82 11.84
C ASN A 192 -6.03 -14.20 12.20
N THR A 193 -5.42 -15.07 11.41
CA THR A 193 -4.02 -15.48 11.60
C THR A 193 -3.16 -14.87 10.50
N VAL A 194 -2.07 -14.23 10.87
CA VAL A 194 -1.01 -13.79 9.97
C VAL A 194 0.22 -14.63 10.26
N THR A 195 0.75 -15.28 9.23
CA THR A 195 2.04 -15.99 9.29
C THR A 195 3.03 -15.20 8.45
N ASP A 196 4.12 -14.73 9.07
CA ASP A 196 5.16 -13.99 8.38
C ASP A 196 6.05 -14.89 7.51
N GLU A 197 7.01 -14.30 6.83
CA GLU A 197 7.94 -14.96 5.90
C GLU A 197 8.83 -16.02 6.59
N ASP A 198 9.04 -15.88 7.90
CA ASP A 198 9.84 -16.82 8.72
C ASP A 198 8.96 -17.86 9.42
N GLY A 199 7.64 -17.83 9.21
CA GLY A 199 6.68 -18.76 9.77
C GLY A 199 6.17 -18.40 11.17
N ASN A 200 6.49 -17.21 11.70
CA ASN A 200 5.95 -16.76 12.97
C ASN A 200 4.48 -16.38 12.83
N LYS A 201 3.65 -16.84 13.78
CA LYS A 201 2.21 -16.63 13.74
C LYS A 201 1.77 -15.59 14.76
N THR A 202 0.96 -14.65 14.27
CA THR A 202 0.20 -13.72 15.10
C THR A 202 -1.28 -13.93 14.85
N ILE A 203 -2.05 -14.18 15.92
CA ILE A 203 -3.48 -14.46 15.85
C ILE A 203 -4.25 -13.34 16.53
N GLU A 204 -5.21 -12.77 15.83
CA GLU A 204 -6.07 -11.70 16.32
C GLU A 204 -7.50 -12.21 16.46
N PHE A 205 -8.08 -12.06 17.65
CA PHE A 205 -9.47 -12.42 17.91
C PHE A 205 -10.33 -11.16 18.06
N LYS A 206 -11.38 -11.06 17.24
CA LYS A 206 -12.32 -9.93 17.22
C LYS A 206 -13.73 -10.37 17.55
N ASN A 207 -14.46 -9.50 18.24
CA ASN A 207 -15.90 -9.71 18.44
C ASN A 207 -16.71 -9.26 17.21
N GLY A 208 -18.05 -9.49 17.24
CA GLY A 208 -18.95 -9.10 16.16
C GLY A 208 -19.07 -7.59 15.92
N LYS A 209 -18.50 -6.74 16.78
CA LYS A 209 -18.39 -5.28 16.59
C LYS A 209 -17.06 -4.87 15.94
N GLY A 210 -16.19 -5.84 15.60
CA GLY A 210 -14.86 -5.58 15.05
C GLY A 210 -13.81 -5.17 16.10
N GLN A 211 -14.13 -5.21 17.41
CA GLN A 211 -13.18 -4.88 18.46
C GLN A 211 -12.22 -6.05 18.68
N VAL A 212 -10.92 -5.77 18.72
CA VAL A 212 -9.87 -6.73 19.04
C VAL A 212 -9.93 -7.05 20.52
N LEU A 213 -10.12 -8.31 20.86
CA LEU A 213 -10.18 -8.78 22.26
C LEU A 213 -8.87 -9.43 22.72
N LEU A 214 -8.17 -10.09 21.79
CA LEU A 214 -6.92 -10.77 22.06
C LEU A 214 -6.03 -10.70 20.83
N VAL A 215 -4.76 -10.37 21.05
CA VAL A 215 -3.66 -10.61 20.09
C VAL A 215 -2.73 -11.64 20.72
N ARG A 216 -2.58 -12.77 20.04
CA ARG A 216 -1.72 -13.90 20.45
C ARG A 216 -0.52 -14.00 19.52
N LYS A 217 0.68 -13.95 20.07
CA LYS A 217 1.91 -14.32 19.35
C LYS A 217 2.28 -15.75 19.71
N VAL A 218 2.38 -16.61 18.70
CA VAL A 218 2.78 -18.01 18.89
C VAL A 218 4.31 -18.07 18.92
N LEU A 219 4.88 -18.46 20.05
CA LEU A 219 6.34 -18.58 20.22
C LEU A 219 6.82 -19.96 19.79
N ASN A 220 6.08 -21.02 20.14
CA ASN A 220 6.32 -22.38 19.73
C ASN A 220 5.03 -23.22 19.89
N ALA A 221 5.11 -24.53 19.73
CA ALA A 221 3.96 -25.43 19.79
C ALA A 221 3.20 -25.43 21.13
N THR A 222 3.82 -24.97 22.23
CA THR A 222 3.26 -25.02 23.58
C THR A 222 3.21 -23.66 24.28
N GLN A 223 3.81 -22.62 23.69
CA GLN A 223 3.96 -21.32 24.33
C GLN A 223 3.44 -20.20 23.43
N ASN A 224 2.64 -19.33 24.01
CA ASN A 224 2.09 -18.14 23.38
C ASN A 224 2.29 -16.93 24.30
N THR A 225 2.35 -15.74 23.72
CA THR A 225 2.23 -14.47 24.43
C THR A 225 0.90 -13.83 24.07
N ASP A 226 0.05 -13.61 25.05
CA ASP A 226 -1.31 -13.10 24.88
C ASP A 226 -1.40 -11.65 25.39
N THR A 227 -1.94 -10.77 24.54
CA THR A 227 -2.29 -9.39 24.90
C THR A 227 -3.80 -9.22 24.81
N TYR A 228 -4.47 -9.05 25.95
CA TYR A 228 -5.91 -8.84 26.02
C TYR A 228 -6.27 -7.37 25.95
N TYR A 229 -7.34 -7.05 25.23
CA TYR A 229 -7.96 -5.73 25.13
C TYR A 229 -9.32 -5.79 25.81
N ILE A 230 -9.47 -5.05 26.93
CA ILE A 230 -10.68 -5.05 27.72
C ILE A 230 -11.36 -3.69 27.54
N TYR A 231 -12.60 -3.72 27.09
CA TYR A 231 -13.38 -2.50 26.80
C TYR A 231 -14.33 -2.20 27.94
N HIS A 232 -14.29 -0.96 28.39
CA HIS A 232 -15.22 -0.48 29.41
C HIS A 232 -16.55 -0.06 28.77
N LYS A 233 -17.68 -0.31 29.43
CA LYS A 233 -19.02 0.01 28.89
C LYS A 233 -19.25 1.50 28.64
N ILE A 234 -18.53 2.39 29.34
CA ILE A 234 -18.70 3.84 29.30
C ILE A 234 -17.54 4.52 28.53
N CYS A 235 -16.32 3.97 28.57
CA CYS A 235 -15.14 4.50 27.85
C CYS A 235 -14.59 3.47 26.89
N SER A 236 -14.24 3.88 25.67
CA SER A 236 -13.94 2.95 24.58
C SER A 236 -12.63 2.14 24.68
N HIS A 237 -11.70 2.42 25.62
CA HIS A 237 -10.44 1.67 25.69
C HIS A 237 -9.83 1.59 27.10
N PHE A 238 -9.55 0.38 27.55
CA PHE A 238 -8.58 0.08 28.59
C PHE A 238 -7.63 -1.01 28.07
N ARG A 239 -6.32 -0.78 28.15
CA ARG A 239 -5.30 -1.74 27.69
C ARG A 239 -4.61 -2.35 28.90
N GLY A 240 -4.71 -3.68 29.05
CA GLY A 240 -3.93 -4.46 30.01
C GLY A 240 -3.05 -5.47 29.28
N VAL A 241 -1.78 -5.58 29.69
CA VAL A 241 -0.85 -6.64 29.26
C VAL A 241 -0.68 -7.59 30.43
N PHE A 242 -0.91 -8.87 30.21
CA PHE A 242 -0.77 -9.91 31.22
C PHE A 242 0.12 -11.04 30.72
#